data_9685b14d7cb5167d3c2747fcf2a5d915
#
_entry.id   9685b14d7cb5167d3c2747fcf2a5d915
#
_cell.length_a   1.000
_cell.length_b   1.000
_cell.length_c   1.000
_cell.angle_alpha   90.00
_cell.angle_beta   90.00
_cell.angle_gamma   90.00
#
_symmetry.space_group_name_H-M   'P 1'
#
loop_
_entity.id
_entity.type
_entity.pdbx_description
1 polymer ?
#
loop_
_entity_poly.entity_id
_entity_poly.type
_entity_poly.pdbx_seq_one_letter_code
_entity_poly.pdbx_strand_id
1 'polypeptide(L)'
;MEPCERPAPDFCAESEAYTLFRRGVDFLDEGHPAQAAMYLSRALRLEPGRNSIRETLGRAEFAAGRFERAADLFREVVADVPDCDYAHYALARSLKALGRGEEARGHLRLARALHPGCETYRQPLDGVD
;
A
#
# COMPACT_ATOMS: atom_id res chain seq x y z
N MET A 1 -4.20 5.75 -15.28
CA MET A 1 -5.40 5.83 -14.46
C MET A 1 -5.24 5.03 -13.19
N GLU A 2 -5.74 5.54 -12.11
CA GLU A 2 -5.74 4.81 -10.85
C GLU A 2 -6.52 3.53 -10.99
N PRO A 3 -5.98 2.40 -10.54
CA PRO A 3 -6.74 1.16 -10.60
C PRO A 3 -8.01 1.24 -9.76
N CYS A 4 -7.91 1.81 -8.58
CA CYS A 4 -9.04 1.95 -7.69
C CYS A 4 -8.84 3.18 -6.85
N GLU A 5 -9.94 3.83 -6.54
CA GLU A 5 -9.88 5.03 -5.74
C GLU A 5 -9.59 4.69 -4.28
N ARG A 6 -8.64 5.37 -3.69
CA ARG A 6 -8.31 5.17 -2.29
C ARG A 6 -8.89 6.30 -1.46
N PRO A 7 -9.29 6.01 -0.21
CA PRO A 7 -9.84 7.08 0.63
C PRO A 7 -8.79 8.15 0.90
N ALA A 8 -9.27 9.37 1.05
CA ALA A 8 -8.41 10.47 1.44
C ALA A 8 -7.92 10.26 2.88
N PRO A 9 -6.75 10.81 3.23
CA PRO A 9 -6.32 10.76 4.61
C PRO A 9 -7.32 11.46 5.52
N ASP A 10 -7.62 10.87 6.67
CA ASP A 10 -8.62 11.42 7.59
C ASP A 10 -7.96 11.96 8.84
N PHE A 11 -6.87 12.68 8.70
CA PHE A 11 -6.20 13.29 9.83
C PHE A 11 -6.04 14.78 9.59
N CYS A 12 -5.80 15.49 10.68
CA CYS A 12 -5.77 16.96 10.67
C CYS A 12 -4.67 17.46 9.75
N ALA A 13 -5.04 18.33 8.81
CA ALA A 13 -4.10 18.86 7.82
C ALA A 13 -3.02 19.73 8.47
N GLU A 14 -3.21 20.17 9.72
CA GLU A 14 -2.23 20.98 10.41
C GLU A 14 -1.36 20.20 11.39
N SER A 15 -1.58 18.88 11.48
CA SER A 15 -0.82 18.05 12.40
C SER A 15 0.58 17.81 11.88
N GLU A 16 1.49 17.50 12.81
CA GLU A 16 2.85 17.13 12.43
C GLU A 16 2.85 15.86 11.58
N ALA A 17 2.00 14.90 11.94
CA ALA A 17 1.90 13.67 11.17
C ALA A 17 1.49 13.95 9.73
N TYR A 18 0.55 14.86 9.53
CA TYR A 18 0.12 15.19 8.18
C TYR A 18 1.25 15.88 7.40
N THR A 19 1.98 16.77 8.04
CA THR A 19 3.11 17.44 7.38
C THR A 19 4.14 16.41 6.92
N LEU A 20 4.47 15.45 7.79
CA LEU A 20 5.41 14.40 7.44
C LEU A 20 4.85 13.50 6.34
N PHE A 21 3.57 13.21 6.42
CA PHE A 21 2.90 12.42 5.40
C PHE A 21 3.00 13.10 4.02
N ARG A 22 2.71 14.39 3.97
CA ARG A 22 2.79 15.14 2.71
C ARG A 22 4.20 15.15 2.14
N ARG A 23 5.19 15.35 3.01
CA ARG A 23 6.59 15.30 2.55
C ARG A 23 6.90 13.93 1.98
N GLY A 24 6.43 12.87 2.64
CA GLY A 24 6.64 11.52 2.14
C GLY A 24 5.99 11.29 0.79
N VAL A 25 4.75 11.75 0.63
CA VAL A 25 4.05 11.62 -0.65
C VAL A 25 4.82 12.36 -1.74
N ASP A 26 5.29 13.57 -1.44
CA ASP A 26 6.03 14.34 -2.42
C ASP A 26 7.31 13.61 -2.87
N PHE A 27 8.06 13.04 -1.94
CA PHE A 27 9.26 12.28 -2.28
C PHE A 27 8.90 11.04 -3.12
N LEU A 28 7.79 10.39 -2.78
CA LEU A 28 7.37 9.22 -3.54
C LEU A 28 7.02 9.60 -4.98
N ASP A 29 6.29 10.71 -5.14
CA ASP A 29 5.91 11.19 -6.47
C ASP A 29 7.13 11.62 -7.29
N GLU A 30 8.18 12.08 -6.61
CA GLU A 30 9.40 12.52 -7.28
C GLU A 30 10.36 11.36 -7.56
N GLY A 31 10.00 10.15 -7.18
CA GLY A 31 10.84 9.00 -7.46
C GLY A 31 11.93 8.75 -6.43
N HIS A 32 11.71 9.21 -5.20
CA HIS A 32 12.67 9.01 -4.10
C HIS A 32 12.02 8.17 -3.00
N PRO A 33 11.78 6.86 -3.26
CA PRO A 33 11.02 6.06 -2.30
C PRO A 33 11.72 5.84 -0.96
N ALA A 34 13.04 5.80 -0.94
CA ALA A 34 13.74 5.61 0.34
C ALA A 34 13.55 6.82 1.25
N GLN A 35 13.66 8.02 0.69
CA GLN A 35 13.41 9.25 1.45
C GLN A 35 11.94 9.31 1.87
N ALA A 36 11.04 8.93 0.96
CA ALA A 36 9.62 8.89 1.28
C ALA A 36 9.38 8.00 2.50
N ALA A 37 9.99 6.83 2.52
CA ALA A 37 9.80 5.89 3.62
C ALA A 37 10.26 6.46 4.95
N MET A 38 11.32 7.26 4.94
CA MET A 38 11.79 7.89 6.18
C MET A 38 10.72 8.82 6.78
N TYR A 39 10.16 9.69 5.94
CA TYR A 39 9.15 10.62 6.42
C TYR A 39 7.87 9.90 6.80
N LEU A 40 7.47 8.91 6.01
CA LEU A 40 6.24 8.17 6.29
C LEU A 40 6.37 7.31 7.54
N SER A 41 7.54 6.77 7.80
CA SER A 41 7.77 6.01 9.04
C SER A 41 7.62 6.93 10.26
N ARG A 42 8.12 8.14 10.15
CA ARG A 42 7.99 9.10 11.26
C ARG A 42 6.52 9.48 11.46
N ALA A 43 5.79 9.69 10.36
CA ALA A 43 4.37 9.98 10.45
C ALA A 43 3.63 8.84 11.13
N LEU A 44 3.97 7.60 10.78
CA LEU A 44 3.30 6.44 11.36
C LEU A 44 3.59 6.31 12.86
N ARG A 45 4.81 6.67 13.28
CA ARG A 45 5.10 6.66 14.73
C ARG A 45 4.25 7.65 15.50
N LEU A 46 3.90 8.78 14.88
CA LEU A 46 3.03 9.74 15.52
C LEU A 46 1.57 9.32 15.52
N GLU A 47 1.16 8.60 14.48
CA GLU A 47 -0.24 8.15 14.35
C GLU A 47 -0.26 6.69 13.90
N PRO A 48 0.04 5.77 14.82
CA PRO A 48 0.26 4.37 14.42
C PRO A 48 -0.98 3.65 13.91
N GLY A 49 -2.17 4.17 14.16
CA GLY A 49 -3.39 3.54 13.68
C GLY A 49 -3.86 4.00 12.31
N ARG A 50 -3.13 4.89 11.65
CA ARG A 50 -3.59 5.47 10.40
C ARG A 50 -3.28 4.57 9.21
N ASN A 51 -4.32 3.99 8.63
CA ASN A 51 -4.13 3.10 7.49
C ASN A 51 -3.68 3.83 6.23
N SER A 52 -4.06 5.10 6.08
CA SER A 52 -3.57 5.88 4.95
C SER A 52 -2.05 6.02 4.98
N ILE A 53 -1.47 6.15 6.19
CA ILE A 53 -0.02 6.23 6.31
C ILE A 53 0.60 4.85 6.05
N ARG A 54 0.03 3.79 6.63
CA ARG A 54 0.51 2.43 6.39
C ARG A 54 0.52 2.09 4.91
N GLU A 55 -0.56 2.43 4.24
CA GLU A 55 -0.70 2.12 2.82
C GLU A 55 0.34 2.86 2.00
N THR A 56 0.51 4.16 2.27
CA THR A 56 1.48 4.95 1.52
C THR A 56 2.90 4.52 1.83
N LEU A 57 3.19 4.20 3.10
CA LEU A 57 4.49 3.67 3.47
C LEU A 57 4.75 2.33 2.78
N GLY A 58 3.72 1.47 2.70
CA GLY A 58 3.84 0.22 1.98
C GLY A 58 4.22 0.43 0.53
N ARG A 59 3.61 1.42 -0.10
CA ARG A 59 3.95 1.76 -1.48
C ARG A 59 5.40 2.23 -1.61
N ALA A 60 5.85 3.03 -0.66
CA ALA A 60 7.22 3.52 -0.68
C ALA A 60 8.21 2.38 -0.46
N GLU A 61 7.93 1.49 0.48
CA GLU A 61 8.81 0.36 0.72
C GLU A 61 8.85 -0.58 -0.49
N PHE A 62 7.69 -0.79 -1.12
CA PHE A 62 7.66 -1.59 -2.34
C PHE A 62 8.53 -0.96 -3.43
N ALA A 63 8.37 0.35 -3.64
CA ALA A 63 9.14 1.05 -4.67
C ALA A 63 10.63 1.05 -4.36
N ALA A 64 10.98 0.99 -3.07
CA ALA A 64 12.38 0.90 -2.66
C ALA A 64 12.93 -0.53 -2.70
N GLY A 65 12.11 -1.50 -3.07
CA GLY A 65 12.53 -2.89 -3.16
C GLY A 65 12.46 -3.64 -1.85
N ARG A 66 11.87 -3.06 -0.83
CA ARG A 66 11.75 -3.70 0.49
C ARG A 66 10.41 -4.41 0.59
N PHE A 67 10.31 -5.52 -0.14
CA PHE A 67 9.04 -6.19 -0.34
C PHE A 67 8.50 -6.85 0.93
N GLU A 68 9.37 -7.31 1.81
CA GLU A 68 8.92 -7.91 3.06
C GLU A 68 8.24 -6.87 3.94
N ARG A 69 8.85 -5.69 4.06
CA ARG A 69 8.25 -4.61 4.84
C ARG A 69 6.94 -4.14 4.22
N ALA A 70 6.90 -4.05 2.90
CA ALA A 70 5.69 -3.66 2.21
C ALA A 70 4.57 -4.66 2.49
N ALA A 71 4.86 -5.95 2.42
CA ALA A 71 3.87 -6.98 2.69
C ALA A 71 3.34 -6.88 4.11
N ASP A 72 4.23 -6.65 5.08
CA ASP A 72 3.81 -6.54 6.47
C ASP A 72 2.86 -5.37 6.67
N LEU A 73 3.16 -4.23 6.04
CA LEU A 73 2.31 -3.04 6.16
C LEU A 73 0.94 -3.27 5.53
N PHE A 74 0.90 -3.89 4.36
CA PHE A 74 -0.37 -4.17 3.71
C PHE A 74 -1.16 -5.23 4.46
N ARG A 75 -0.48 -6.18 5.11
CA ARG A 75 -1.19 -7.13 5.98
C ARG A 75 -1.87 -6.43 7.14
N GLU A 76 -1.22 -5.43 7.71
CA GLU A 76 -1.83 -4.65 8.78
C GLU A 76 -3.08 -3.92 8.30
N VAL A 77 -3.02 -3.35 7.09
CA VAL A 77 -4.19 -2.68 6.54
C VAL A 77 -5.32 -3.69 6.31
N VAL A 78 -5.01 -4.85 5.76
CA VAL A 78 -6.02 -5.88 5.52
C VAL A 78 -6.63 -6.38 6.83
N ALA A 79 -5.82 -6.50 7.87
CA ALA A 79 -6.34 -6.94 9.17
C ALA A 79 -7.32 -5.92 9.74
N ASP A 80 -7.07 -4.64 9.52
CA ASP A 80 -7.90 -3.56 10.04
C ASP A 80 -9.12 -3.31 9.16
N VAL A 81 -8.95 -3.41 7.84
CA VAL A 81 -10.01 -3.16 6.86
C VAL A 81 -10.01 -4.32 5.86
N PRO A 82 -10.66 -5.45 6.20
CA PRO A 82 -10.59 -6.65 5.36
C PRO A 82 -11.16 -6.49 3.96
N ASP A 83 -12.03 -5.50 3.75
CA ASP A 83 -12.61 -5.26 2.44
C ASP A 83 -11.92 -4.15 1.66
N CYS A 84 -10.69 -3.81 2.04
CA CYS A 84 -9.91 -2.84 1.28
C CYS A 84 -9.28 -3.55 0.08
N ASP A 85 -9.90 -3.38 -1.07
CA ASP A 85 -9.47 -4.07 -2.29
C ASP A 85 -8.04 -3.69 -2.67
N TYR A 86 -7.69 -2.41 -2.54
CA TYR A 86 -6.34 -1.99 -2.90
C TYR A 86 -5.29 -2.66 -2.04
N ALA A 87 -5.57 -2.82 -0.74
CA ALA A 87 -4.60 -3.44 0.16
C ALA A 87 -4.35 -4.90 -0.22
N HIS A 88 -5.40 -5.63 -0.61
CA HIS A 88 -5.22 -7.00 -1.08
C HIS A 88 -4.39 -7.03 -2.36
N TYR A 89 -4.64 -6.12 -3.28
CA TYR A 89 -3.89 -6.06 -4.51
C TYR A 89 -2.41 -5.73 -4.24
N ALA A 90 -2.17 -4.74 -3.40
CA ALA A 90 -0.79 -4.33 -3.09
C ALA A 90 -0.05 -5.44 -2.34
N LEU A 91 -0.77 -6.13 -1.45
CA LEU A 91 -0.19 -7.28 -0.76
C LEU A 91 0.17 -8.39 -1.75
N ALA A 92 -0.72 -8.64 -2.70
CA ALA A 92 -0.43 -9.65 -3.73
C ALA A 92 0.83 -9.31 -4.51
N ARG A 93 0.99 -8.04 -4.88
CA ARG A 93 2.19 -7.62 -5.60
C ARG A 93 3.45 -7.84 -4.77
N SER A 94 3.38 -7.49 -3.49
CA SER A 94 4.52 -7.66 -2.59
C SER A 94 4.87 -9.14 -2.42
N LEU A 95 3.85 -9.98 -2.25
CA LEU A 95 4.06 -11.40 -2.08
C LEU A 95 4.63 -12.04 -3.35
N LYS A 96 4.15 -11.61 -4.50
CA LYS A 96 4.67 -12.11 -5.76
C LYS A 96 6.15 -11.76 -5.89
N ALA A 97 6.52 -10.54 -5.53
CA ALA A 97 7.92 -10.12 -5.57
C ALA A 97 8.80 -10.95 -4.61
N LEU A 98 8.20 -11.48 -3.55
CA LEU A 98 8.90 -12.33 -2.58
C LEU A 98 8.92 -13.81 -3.00
N GLY A 99 8.32 -14.13 -4.15
CA GLY A 99 8.26 -15.53 -4.60
C GLY A 99 7.14 -16.33 -3.98
N ARG A 100 6.19 -15.69 -3.31
CA ARG A 100 5.07 -16.37 -2.66
C ARG A 100 3.85 -16.30 -3.56
N GLY A 101 3.93 -16.97 -4.71
CA GLY A 101 2.91 -16.84 -5.74
C GLY A 101 1.54 -17.37 -5.35
N GLU A 102 1.49 -18.44 -4.56
CA GLU A 102 0.19 -19.00 -4.19
C GLU A 102 -0.57 -18.08 -3.25
N GLU A 103 0.14 -17.53 -2.26
CA GLU A 103 -0.47 -16.59 -1.33
C GLU A 103 -0.90 -15.33 -2.08
N ALA A 104 -0.04 -14.86 -2.99
CA ALA A 104 -0.35 -13.69 -3.81
C ALA A 104 -1.62 -13.91 -4.62
N ARG A 105 -1.77 -15.10 -5.18
CA ARG A 105 -2.95 -15.42 -5.98
C ARG A 105 -4.24 -15.31 -5.16
N GLY A 106 -4.20 -15.76 -3.90
CA GLY A 106 -5.36 -15.64 -3.04
C GLY A 106 -5.78 -14.21 -2.81
N HIS A 107 -4.82 -13.34 -2.52
CA HIS A 107 -5.15 -11.92 -2.30
C HIS A 107 -5.58 -11.24 -3.58
N LEU A 108 -5.02 -11.61 -4.72
CA LEU A 108 -5.45 -11.05 -5.99
C LEU A 108 -6.90 -11.41 -6.29
N ARG A 109 -7.30 -12.65 -5.99
CA ARG A 109 -8.69 -13.06 -6.15
C ARG A 109 -9.61 -12.24 -5.27
N LEU A 110 -9.18 -11.96 -4.03
CA LEU A 110 -9.99 -11.14 -3.14
C LEU A 110 -10.14 -9.72 -3.67
N ALA A 111 -9.07 -9.14 -4.21
CA ALA A 111 -9.16 -7.80 -4.79
C ALA A 111 -10.14 -7.78 -5.96
N ARG A 112 -10.10 -8.82 -6.80
CA ARG A 112 -11.03 -8.92 -7.92
C ARG A 112 -12.46 -9.07 -7.47
N ALA A 113 -12.69 -9.84 -6.42
CA ALA A 113 -14.03 -10.06 -5.90
C ALA A 113 -14.58 -8.79 -5.27
N LEU A 114 -13.73 -8.04 -4.59
CA LEU A 114 -14.16 -6.81 -3.91
C LEU A 114 -14.43 -5.68 -4.90
N HIS A 115 -13.74 -5.67 -6.03
CA HIS A 115 -13.92 -4.61 -7.02
C HIS A 115 -13.85 -5.22 -8.43
N PRO A 116 -14.92 -5.89 -8.86
CA PRO A 116 -14.86 -6.64 -10.14
C PRO A 116 -14.68 -5.76 -11.37
N GLY A 117 -15.04 -4.47 -11.27
CA GLY A 117 -14.90 -3.57 -12.40
C GLY A 117 -13.51 -3.00 -12.58
N CYS A 118 -12.58 -3.29 -11.67
CA CYS A 118 -11.25 -2.70 -11.75
C CYS A 118 -10.39 -3.45 -12.75
N GLU A 119 -10.04 -2.76 -13.82
CA GLU A 119 -9.29 -3.38 -14.91
C GLU A 119 -7.92 -3.86 -14.45
N THR A 120 -7.26 -3.09 -13.60
CA THR A 120 -5.93 -3.44 -13.12
C THR A 120 -5.93 -4.78 -12.38
N TYR A 121 -6.97 -5.03 -11.58
CA TYR A 121 -7.05 -6.27 -10.81
C TYR A 121 -7.35 -7.47 -11.70
N ARG A 122 -7.99 -7.25 -12.84
CA ARG A 122 -8.33 -8.35 -13.75
C ARG A 122 -7.13 -8.85 -14.52
N GLN A 123 -6.09 -8.04 -14.60
CA GLN A 123 -4.87 -8.46 -15.29
C GLN A 123 -4.03 -9.31 -14.37
N PRO A 124 -3.42 -10.37 -14.88
CA PRO A 124 -2.55 -11.19 -14.04
C PRO A 124 -1.29 -10.43 -13.68
N LEU A 125 -0.79 -10.68 -12.49
CA LEU A 125 0.56 -10.26 -12.16
C LEU A 125 1.54 -11.17 -12.88
N ASP A 126 2.74 -10.69 -13.15
CA ASP A 126 3.72 -11.51 -13.86
C ASP A 126 3.93 -12.81 -13.10
N GLY A 127 3.64 -13.93 -13.79
CA GLY A 127 3.81 -15.25 -13.21
C GLY A 127 2.79 -15.63 -12.16
N VAL A 128 1.73 -14.82 -11.98
CA VAL A 128 0.67 -15.08 -11.00
C VAL A 128 -0.67 -14.80 -11.65
N ASP A 129 -1.57 -15.74 -11.53
CA ASP A 129 -2.92 -15.60 -12.07
C ASP A 129 -3.95 -15.61 -10.99
#